data_027adb77d8b574a7d2b037aa3ee554ab
#
_entry.id   027adb77d8b574a7d2b037aa3ee554ab
#
_cell.length_a   1.000
_cell.length_b   1.000
_cell.length_c   1.000
_cell.angle_alpha   90.00
_cell.angle_beta   90.00
_cell.angle_gamma   90.00
#
_symmetry.space_group_name_H-M   'P 1'
#
loop_
_entity.id
_entity.type
_entity.pdbx_description
1 polymer ?
#
loop_
_entity_poly.entity_id
_entity_poly.type
_entity_poly.pdbx_seq_one_letter_code
_entity_poly.pdbx_strand_id
1 'polypeptide(L)'
;MTKIYANQGGMNGKKRVPTGFLLAATVMVLCHVATAAQTPVNLGTAGNYVILSKSGISTVPTSVITGDIGVSPIAATAITGFSLMHTFGSPFATSAQVTGKVYAANYAVPTPANLTTAIGDMQTAYTDAAGRSIPDFTELGAGHIGGLTLVPGLYKWGTDVSISSDVTLSGGPNAVWIFQIAGKITQANGAKIFLAGGAQAKNVFWQAFGNVSLGSTSHFEGIIMSKTSISLATGASINGRLLAQTAVTLQANTVTAPAAVAAAATLVSAAKVTGPYVDAIGQSVNLATKTMTVPKSGGVQFYRIRSGTALTITRITISGGNVVIKYQ
;
A
#
# COMPACT_ATOMS: atom_id res chain seq x y z
N MET A 1 48.65 66.53 49.64
CA MET A 1 48.55 66.57 51.11
C MET A 1 47.68 65.38 51.53
N THR A 2 48.28 64.34 52.06
CA THR A 2 48.19 63.92 53.45
C THR A 2 46.82 63.29 53.77
N LYS A 3 46.63 62.18 54.31
CA LYS A 3 47.38 61.20 55.13
C LYS A 3 46.67 59.87 55.17
N ILE A 4 47.47 58.83 55.30
CA ILE A 4 47.19 57.48 55.71
C ILE A 4 46.51 57.39 57.06
N TYR A 5 45.64 56.36 57.29
CA TYR A 5 45.66 55.56 58.51
C TYR A 5 45.08 54.16 58.25
N ALA A 6 45.86 53.18 58.54
CA ALA A 6 45.47 51.80 58.72
C ALA A 6 44.83 51.57 60.08
N ASN A 7 43.92 50.66 60.20
CA ASN A 7 43.79 49.90 61.45
C ASN A 7 43.32 48.47 61.15
N GLN A 8 44.05 47.53 61.76
CA GLN A 8 43.87 46.09 61.82
C GLN A 8 42.75 45.72 62.79
N GLY A 9 42.12 44.65 62.58
CA GLY A 9 41.32 43.95 63.58
C GLY A 9 40.40 42.89 63.08
N GLY A 10 40.84 41.64 63.01
CA GLY A 10 40.32 40.52 63.78
C GLY A 10 39.25 39.67 63.12
N MET A 11 39.68 38.58 62.55
CA MET A 11 39.12 37.20 62.63
C MET A 11 37.61 37.00 62.83
N ASN A 12 36.89 36.43 61.81
CA ASN A 12 36.39 35.05 61.96
C ASN A 12 35.81 34.57 60.63
N GLY A 13 36.41 33.52 60.10
CA GLY A 13 36.01 32.90 58.87
C GLY A 13 34.70 32.13 59.00
N LYS A 14 33.78 32.44 58.12
CA LYS A 14 32.78 31.49 57.68
C LYS A 14 32.82 31.47 56.15
N LYS A 15 33.45 30.44 55.59
CA LYS A 15 33.39 30.12 54.16
C LYS A 15 31.93 29.89 53.80
N ARG A 16 31.33 30.79 53.06
CA ARG A 16 30.07 30.54 52.35
C ARG A 16 30.38 29.76 51.09
N VAL A 17 29.92 28.51 51.05
CA VAL A 17 29.89 27.66 49.87
C VAL A 17 28.89 28.28 48.89
N PRO A 18 29.25 28.55 47.64
CA PRO A 18 28.24 29.01 46.66
C PRO A 18 27.28 27.84 46.38
N THR A 19 26.02 28.04 46.66
CA THR A 19 24.92 27.14 46.31
C THR A 19 24.87 27.07 44.80
N GLY A 20 25.53 26.05 44.22
CA GLY A 20 25.39 25.72 42.82
C GLY A 20 23.93 25.33 42.55
N PHE A 21 23.24 26.11 41.71
CA PHE A 21 21.98 25.73 41.11
C PHE A 21 22.23 24.48 40.28
N LEU A 22 21.87 23.32 40.81
CA LEU A 22 21.81 22.07 40.06
C LEU A 22 20.59 22.17 39.14
N LEU A 23 20.81 22.56 37.89
CA LEU A 23 19.78 22.49 36.83
C LEU A 23 19.55 21.05 36.55
N ALA A 24 18.56 20.40 37.18
CA ALA A 24 18.13 19.06 36.85
C ALA A 24 17.48 19.12 35.48
N ALA A 25 18.23 18.80 34.44
CA ALA A 25 17.70 18.54 33.11
C ALA A 25 16.85 17.27 33.20
N THR A 26 15.54 17.45 33.36
CA THR A 26 14.57 16.36 33.23
C THR A 26 14.58 15.92 31.78
N VAL A 27 15.33 14.88 31.46
CA VAL A 27 15.25 14.17 30.18
C VAL A 27 13.88 13.49 30.16
N MET A 28 12.91 14.13 29.51
CA MET A 28 11.62 13.54 29.21
C MET A 28 11.86 12.46 28.16
N VAL A 29 12.06 11.21 28.60
CA VAL A 29 12.06 10.06 27.72
C VAL A 29 10.63 9.91 27.21
N LEU A 30 10.37 10.45 26.00
CA LEU A 30 9.18 10.12 25.25
C LEU A 30 9.24 8.62 24.95
N CYS A 31 8.59 7.83 25.81
CA CYS A 31 8.34 6.43 25.52
C CYS A 31 7.41 6.39 24.30
N HIS A 32 7.98 6.25 23.11
CA HIS A 32 7.22 5.90 21.94
C HIS A 32 6.70 4.49 22.18
N VAL A 33 5.44 4.38 22.55
CA VAL A 33 4.74 3.09 22.49
C VAL A 33 4.80 2.67 21.04
N ALA A 34 5.61 1.66 20.74
CA ALA A 34 5.63 1.08 19.41
C ALA A 34 4.24 0.45 19.21
N THR A 35 3.38 1.13 18.48
CA THR A 35 2.12 0.54 18.00
C THR A 35 2.48 -0.69 17.18
N ALA A 36 1.81 -1.80 17.43
CA ALA A 36 2.04 -3.03 16.66
C ALA A 36 1.81 -2.73 15.19
N ALA A 37 2.83 -2.96 14.36
CA ALA A 37 2.75 -2.67 12.94
C ALA A 37 1.56 -3.45 12.33
N GLN A 38 0.65 -2.74 11.66
CA GLN A 38 -0.47 -3.38 10.98
C GLN A 38 0.04 -4.32 9.89
N THR A 39 -0.56 -5.50 9.78
CA THR A 39 -0.31 -6.38 8.63
C THR A 39 -1.16 -5.94 7.46
N PRO A 40 -0.65 -5.98 6.22
CA PRO A 40 -1.46 -5.68 5.04
C PRO A 40 -2.72 -6.53 4.97
N VAL A 41 -3.79 -5.98 4.40
CA VAL A 41 -5.01 -6.75 4.11
C VAL A 41 -4.72 -7.70 2.95
N ASN A 42 -5.04 -8.98 3.13
CA ASN A 42 -4.89 -9.97 2.07
C ASN A 42 -6.05 -9.85 1.06
N LEU A 43 -5.75 -9.44 -0.15
CA LEU A 43 -6.75 -9.31 -1.22
C LEU A 43 -7.06 -10.63 -1.93
N GLY A 44 -6.29 -11.70 -1.67
CA GLY A 44 -6.41 -12.95 -2.44
C GLY A 44 -6.36 -12.70 -3.95
N THR A 45 -7.18 -13.40 -4.70
CA THR A 45 -7.26 -13.26 -6.16
C THR A 45 -7.93 -11.96 -6.62
N ALA A 46 -8.65 -11.23 -5.75
CA ALA A 46 -9.13 -9.88 -6.05
C ALA A 46 -7.98 -8.90 -6.32
N GLY A 47 -6.81 -9.16 -5.75
CA GLY A 47 -5.58 -8.42 -6.01
C GLY A 47 -5.07 -8.50 -7.46
N ASN A 48 -5.57 -9.40 -8.29
CA ASN A 48 -5.23 -9.48 -9.72
C ASN A 48 -5.95 -8.41 -10.56
N TYR A 49 -7.00 -7.80 -10.03
CA TYR A 49 -7.79 -6.80 -10.73
C TYR A 49 -7.49 -5.40 -10.24
N VAL A 50 -7.38 -4.45 -11.15
CA VAL A 50 -7.31 -3.01 -10.81
C VAL A 50 -8.70 -2.44 -10.57
N ILE A 51 -9.72 -2.99 -11.25
CA ILE A 51 -11.13 -2.69 -11.00
C ILE A 51 -11.89 -4.02 -10.92
N LEU A 52 -12.60 -4.27 -9.82
CA LEU A 52 -13.47 -5.43 -9.65
C LEU A 52 -14.78 -4.97 -9.06
N SER A 53 -15.90 -5.37 -9.69
CA SER A 53 -17.22 -4.99 -9.21
C SER A 53 -18.27 -6.09 -9.40
N LYS A 54 -19.38 -5.99 -8.65
CA LYS A 54 -20.46 -6.98 -8.74
C LYS A 54 -21.57 -6.59 -9.69
N SER A 55 -21.76 -5.29 -9.95
CA SER A 55 -22.93 -4.82 -10.71
C SER A 55 -22.59 -4.12 -12.02
N GLY A 56 -21.36 -3.68 -12.22
CA GLY A 56 -20.93 -3.08 -13.48
C GLY A 56 -19.76 -2.10 -13.36
N ILE A 57 -19.15 -1.84 -14.50
CA ILE A 57 -18.09 -0.84 -14.68
C ILE A 57 -18.46 0.02 -15.88
N SER A 58 -18.52 1.34 -15.70
CA SER A 58 -18.85 2.26 -16.80
C SER A 58 -17.82 3.37 -16.93
N THR A 59 -17.63 3.88 -18.15
CA THR A 59 -16.79 5.05 -18.42
C THR A 59 -17.41 5.93 -19.50
N VAL A 60 -17.48 7.24 -19.27
CA VAL A 60 -17.86 8.25 -20.25
C VAL A 60 -17.25 9.59 -19.83
N PRO A 61 -16.45 10.24 -20.65
CA PRO A 61 -15.74 9.72 -21.83
C PRO A 61 -14.63 8.71 -21.47
N THR A 62 -13.78 8.36 -22.44
CA THR A 62 -12.76 7.32 -22.35
C THR A 62 -11.78 7.52 -21.19
N SER A 63 -11.50 6.44 -20.50
CA SER A 63 -10.51 6.37 -19.40
C SER A 63 -9.27 5.56 -19.81
N VAL A 64 -8.19 5.67 -19.04
CA VAL A 64 -6.95 4.90 -19.21
C VAL A 64 -6.78 3.98 -18.00
N ILE A 65 -6.84 2.68 -18.23
CA ILE A 65 -6.77 1.67 -17.16
C ILE A 65 -5.52 0.81 -17.34
N THR A 66 -4.65 0.79 -16.35
CA THR A 66 -3.46 -0.06 -16.33
C THR A 66 -3.67 -1.24 -15.39
N GLY A 67 -3.99 -2.40 -15.95
CA GLY A 67 -4.28 -3.65 -15.26
C GLY A 67 -5.58 -4.30 -15.71
N ASP A 68 -5.91 -5.45 -15.13
CA ASP A 68 -7.11 -6.22 -15.45
C ASP A 68 -8.36 -5.63 -14.79
N ILE A 69 -9.50 -5.73 -15.47
CA ILE A 69 -10.80 -5.37 -14.89
C ILE A 69 -11.77 -6.54 -14.95
N GLY A 70 -12.71 -6.62 -14.01
CA GLY A 70 -13.66 -7.73 -13.95
C GLY A 70 -15.00 -7.39 -13.34
N VAL A 71 -16.06 -8.07 -13.82
CA VAL A 71 -17.39 -8.03 -13.23
C VAL A 71 -17.95 -9.43 -13.01
N SER A 72 -18.56 -9.66 -11.84
CA SER A 72 -19.25 -10.91 -11.52
C SER A 72 -20.20 -10.67 -10.32
N PRO A 73 -21.38 -11.26 -10.32
CA PRO A 73 -21.94 -12.29 -11.24
C PRO A 73 -22.52 -11.74 -12.55
N ILE A 74 -22.48 -10.45 -12.77
CA ILE A 74 -23.09 -9.80 -13.93
C ILE A 74 -22.32 -10.08 -15.24
N ALA A 75 -23.04 -10.04 -16.37
CA ALA A 75 -22.47 -10.26 -17.70
C ALA A 75 -21.69 -9.05 -18.23
N ALA A 76 -20.92 -9.26 -19.31
CA ALA A 76 -20.10 -8.24 -19.97
C ALA A 76 -20.91 -7.01 -20.44
N THR A 77 -22.21 -7.14 -20.65
CA THR A 77 -23.12 -6.02 -20.99
C THR A 77 -23.16 -4.93 -19.92
N ALA A 78 -22.74 -5.26 -18.68
CA ALA A 78 -22.60 -4.29 -17.60
C ALA A 78 -21.25 -3.53 -17.59
N ILE A 79 -20.35 -3.84 -18.55
CA ILE A 79 -19.12 -3.08 -18.78
C ILE A 79 -19.38 -2.17 -19.98
N THR A 80 -19.62 -0.88 -19.72
CA THR A 80 -20.08 0.07 -20.73
C THR A 80 -19.07 1.19 -20.97
N GLY A 81 -19.01 1.69 -22.21
CA GLY A 81 -18.10 2.78 -22.61
C GLY A 81 -16.67 2.34 -22.95
N PHE A 82 -16.36 1.05 -22.84
CA PHE A 82 -15.01 0.52 -23.08
C PHE A 82 -14.76 0.00 -24.50
N SER A 83 -15.77 -0.03 -25.37
CA SER A 83 -15.64 -0.57 -26.75
C SER A 83 -14.98 -1.95 -26.76
N LEU A 84 -15.59 -2.91 -26.03
CA LEU A 84 -15.02 -4.23 -25.84
C LEU A 84 -14.89 -5.01 -27.14
N MET A 85 -13.72 -5.60 -27.37
CA MET A 85 -13.46 -6.54 -28.44
C MET A 85 -13.38 -7.96 -27.83
N HIS A 86 -14.37 -8.79 -28.14
CA HIS A 86 -14.47 -10.15 -27.61
C HIS A 86 -14.59 -11.15 -28.75
N THR A 87 -13.72 -12.15 -28.77
CA THR A 87 -13.83 -13.29 -29.67
C THR A 87 -14.67 -14.38 -29.02
N PHE A 88 -15.65 -14.93 -29.76
CA PHE A 88 -16.48 -16.03 -29.26
C PHE A 88 -15.63 -17.19 -28.71
N GLY A 89 -15.97 -17.66 -27.52
CA GLY A 89 -15.21 -18.70 -26.83
C GLY A 89 -13.95 -18.23 -26.10
N SER A 90 -13.62 -16.92 -26.15
CA SER A 90 -12.51 -16.37 -25.38
C SER A 90 -12.87 -16.23 -23.89
N PRO A 91 -11.92 -16.50 -22.97
CA PRO A 91 -12.11 -16.26 -21.53
C PRO A 91 -11.99 -14.78 -21.13
N PHE A 92 -11.71 -13.87 -22.05
CA PHE A 92 -11.60 -12.43 -21.80
C PHE A 92 -11.91 -11.61 -23.06
N ALA A 93 -12.21 -10.35 -22.86
CA ALA A 93 -12.21 -9.33 -23.92
C ALA A 93 -11.01 -8.39 -23.77
N THR A 94 -10.77 -7.57 -24.78
CA THR A 94 -9.79 -6.48 -24.78
C THR A 94 -10.48 -5.15 -25.05
N SER A 95 -9.81 -4.06 -24.69
CA SER A 95 -10.24 -2.69 -24.98
C SER A 95 -9.01 -1.82 -25.17
N ALA A 96 -9.06 -0.84 -26.06
CA ALA A 96 -7.98 0.14 -26.22
C ALA A 96 -7.76 1.01 -24.96
N GLN A 97 -8.75 1.05 -24.06
CA GLN A 97 -8.69 1.79 -22.81
C GLN A 97 -8.08 0.99 -21.65
N VAL A 98 -7.83 -0.32 -21.83
CA VAL A 98 -7.38 -1.25 -20.77
C VAL A 98 -6.13 -1.96 -21.26
N THR A 99 -4.99 -1.73 -20.58
CA THR A 99 -3.72 -2.41 -20.92
C THR A 99 -3.73 -3.89 -20.57
N GLY A 100 -4.57 -4.29 -19.62
CA GLY A 100 -4.81 -5.66 -19.23
C GLY A 100 -5.96 -6.29 -20.00
N LYS A 101 -6.62 -7.26 -19.37
CA LYS A 101 -7.77 -7.98 -19.89
C LYS A 101 -9.05 -7.55 -19.21
N VAL A 102 -10.15 -7.74 -19.91
CA VAL A 102 -11.50 -7.48 -19.40
C VAL A 102 -12.22 -8.80 -19.20
N TYR A 103 -12.69 -9.06 -17.99
CA TYR A 103 -13.32 -10.31 -17.60
C TYR A 103 -14.78 -10.08 -17.21
N ALA A 104 -15.64 -11.03 -17.58
CA ALA A 104 -17.05 -11.02 -17.19
C ALA A 104 -17.56 -12.46 -16.93
N ALA A 105 -18.55 -12.57 -16.08
CA ALA A 105 -19.05 -13.88 -15.64
C ALA A 105 -19.63 -14.75 -16.75
N ASN A 106 -19.98 -14.16 -17.90
CA ASN A 106 -20.52 -14.88 -19.07
C ASN A 106 -19.44 -15.22 -20.13
N TYR A 107 -18.16 -15.04 -19.85
CA TYR A 107 -17.09 -15.45 -20.77
C TYR A 107 -16.75 -16.93 -20.59
N ALA A 108 -15.92 -17.46 -21.49
CA ALA A 108 -15.54 -18.88 -21.45
C ALA A 108 -14.77 -19.25 -20.17
N VAL A 109 -14.81 -20.54 -19.84
CA VAL A 109 -13.99 -21.10 -18.73
C VAL A 109 -12.50 -20.79 -18.97
N PRO A 110 -11.70 -20.51 -17.91
CA PRO A 110 -12.04 -20.64 -16.48
C PRO A 110 -12.61 -19.35 -15.84
N THR A 111 -12.95 -18.32 -16.62
CA THR A 111 -13.29 -16.98 -16.14
C THR A 111 -14.44 -16.92 -15.13
N PRO A 112 -15.57 -17.62 -15.32
CA PRO A 112 -16.67 -17.55 -14.35
C PRO A 112 -16.26 -18.01 -12.96
N ALA A 113 -15.53 -19.12 -12.86
CA ALA A 113 -15.04 -19.67 -11.59
C ALA A 113 -13.99 -18.74 -10.94
N ASN A 114 -13.03 -18.24 -11.73
CA ASN A 114 -12.00 -17.33 -11.25
C ASN A 114 -12.60 -16.03 -10.71
N LEU A 115 -13.59 -15.46 -11.39
CA LEU A 115 -14.28 -14.24 -10.94
C LEU A 115 -15.12 -14.50 -9.68
N THR A 116 -15.78 -15.66 -9.58
CA THR A 116 -16.51 -16.03 -8.35
C THR A 116 -15.56 -16.06 -7.15
N THR A 117 -14.39 -16.66 -7.30
CA THR A 117 -13.34 -16.67 -6.27
C THR A 117 -12.85 -15.26 -5.96
N ALA A 118 -12.58 -14.43 -6.98
CA ALA A 118 -12.10 -13.07 -6.78
C ALA A 118 -13.12 -12.18 -6.05
N ILE A 119 -14.40 -12.33 -6.33
CA ILE A 119 -15.48 -11.64 -5.60
C ILE A 119 -15.53 -12.11 -4.14
N GLY A 120 -15.40 -13.40 -3.89
CA GLY A 120 -15.31 -13.96 -2.52
C GLY A 120 -14.12 -13.39 -1.76
N ASP A 121 -12.95 -13.35 -2.40
CA ASP A 121 -11.74 -12.78 -1.83
C ASP A 121 -11.87 -11.27 -1.55
N MET A 122 -12.49 -10.52 -2.46
CA MET A 122 -12.81 -9.09 -2.26
C MET A 122 -13.70 -8.87 -1.03
N GLN A 123 -14.72 -9.71 -0.84
CA GLN A 123 -15.61 -9.62 0.32
C GLN A 123 -14.89 -10.01 1.61
N THR A 124 -14.01 -11.00 1.57
CA THR A 124 -13.16 -11.42 2.69
C THR A 124 -12.18 -10.31 3.08
N ALA A 125 -11.51 -9.69 2.11
CA ALA A 125 -10.60 -8.58 2.34
C ALA A 125 -11.32 -7.36 2.95
N TYR A 126 -12.52 -7.05 2.44
CA TYR A 126 -13.37 -6.01 3.03
C TYR A 126 -13.70 -6.32 4.49
N THR A 127 -14.10 -7.56 4.80
CA THR A 127 -14.48 -7.98 6.15
C THR A 127 -13.27 -7.99 7.09
N ASP A 128 -12.10 -8.42 6.62
CA ASP A 128 -10.86 -8.34 7.38
C ASP A 128 -10.54 -6.89 7.73
N ALA A 129 -10.53 -5.99 6.74
CA ALA A 129 -10.25 -4.58 6.99
C ALA A 129 -11.25 -3.95 7.97
N ALA A 130 -12.56 -4.23 7.80
CA ALA A 130 -13.62 -3.69 8.65
C ALA A 130 -13.59 -4.27 10.08
N GLY A 131 -13.08 -5.49 10.25
CA GLY A 131 -13.06 -6.22 11.50
C GLY A 131 -11.81 -6.04 12.36
N ARG A 132 -10.78 -5.31 11.86
CA ARG A 132 -9.57 -5.07 12.63
C ARG A 132 -9.91 -4.36 13.94
N SER A 133 -9.38 -4.86 15.05
CA SER A 133 -9.62 -4.35 16.41
C SER A 133 -8.47 -3.46 16.87
N ILE A 134 -8.72 -2.70 17.94
CA ILE A 134 -7.72 -1.82 18.58
C ILE A 134 -7.18 -0.79 17.59
N PRO A 135 -8.03 0.16 17.13
CA PRO A 135 -7.57 1.23 16.26
C PRO A 135 -6.58 2.14 16.98
N ASP A 136 -5.51 2.51 16.26
CA ASP A 136 -4.51 3.46 16.73
C ASP A 136 -5.10 4.87 16.81
N PHE A 137 -6.05 5.19 15.92
CA PHE A 137 -6.71 6.49 15.83
C PHE A 137 -8.22 6.31 15.64
N THR A 138 -9.01 6.99 16.48
CA THR A 138 -10.48 7.02 16.39
C THR A 138 -10.95 8.45 16.16
N GLU A 139 -11.92 8.61 15.25
CA GLU A 139 -12.60 9.90 14.94
C GLU A 139 -11.63 11.05 14.68
N LEU A 140 -10.43 10.77 14.15
CA LEU A 140 -9.41 11.80 13.86
C LEU A 140 -10.02 12.89 12.98
N GLY A 141 -9.88 14.15 13.42
CA GLY A 141 -10.41 15.29 12.72
C GLY A 141 -11.95 15.28 12.56
N ALA A 142 -12.67 14.44 13.33
CA ALA A 142 -14.11 14.19 13.15
C ALA A 142 -14.46 13.83 11.70
N GLY A 143 -13.58 13.04 11.04
CA GLY A 143 -13.72 12.66 9.63
C GLY A 143 -13.18 13.69 8.63
N HIS A 144 -12.76 14.87 9.04
CA HIS A 144 -12.11 15.87 8.16
C HIS A 144 -10.60 15.68 8.20
N ILE A 145 -10.04 14.96 7.21
CA ILE A 145 -8.61 14.63 7.18
C ILE A 145 -7.80 15.48 6.21
N GLY A 146 -8.44 16.40 5.47
CA GLY A 146 -7.74 17.34 4.59
C GLY A 146 -6.70 18.18 5.33
N GLY A 147 -5.51 18.34 4.74
CA GLY A 147 -4.37 19.07 5.33
C GLY A 147 -3.52 18.25 6.30
N LEU A 148 -3.91 17.00 6.63
CA LEU A 148 -3.20 16.20 7.62
C LEU A 148 -2.06 15.39 7.02
N THR A 149 -1.02 15.15 7.83
CA THR A 149 -0.02 14.11 7.60
C THR A 149 -0.33 12.93 8.52
N LEU A 150 -0.62 11.78 7.93
CA LEU A 150 -1.04 10.57 8.64
C LEU A 150 0.12 9.57 8.71
N VAL A 151 0.41 9.10 9.91
CA VAL A 151 1.41 8.04 10.16
C VAL A 151 0.79 6.65 9.94
N PRO A 152 1.59 5.58 9.77
CA PRO A 152 1.07 4.21 9.66
C PRO A 152 0.20 3.82 10.85
N GLY A 153 -0.86 3.03 10.59
CA GLY A 153 -1.73 2.56 11.65
C GLY A 153 -3.14 2.20 11.19
N LEU A 154 -3.97 1.80 12.15
CA LEU A 154 -5.38 1.53 11.98
C LEU A 154 -6.19 2.74 12.41
N TYR A 155 -6.94 3.30 11.49
CA TYR A 155 -7.83 4.46 11.70
C TYR A 155 -9.28 4.02 11.65
N LYS A 156 -10.12 4.57 12.52
CA LYS A 156 -11.54 4.23 12.57
C LYS A 156 -12.42 5.46 12.71
N TRP A 157 -13.46 5.54 11.87
CA TRP A 157 -14.54 6.53 11.95
C TRP A 157 -15.89 5.84 11.91
N GLY A 158 -16.77 6.22 12.83
CA GLY A 158 -18.18 5.83 12.87
C GLY A 158 -19.06 6.60 11.88
N THR A 159 -18.48 7.59 11.18
CA THR A 159 -19.17 8.52 10.29
C THR A 159 -18.47 8.57 8.92
N ASP A 160 -18.79 9.58 8.12
CA ASP A 160 -18.17 9.86 6.82
C ASP A 160 -16.74 10.40 6.99
N VAL A 161 -15.91 10.19 5.95
CA VAL A 161 -14.59 10.82 5.83
C VAL A 161 -14.57 11.77 4.64
N SER A 162 -14.06 12.98 4.88
CA SER A 162 -13.94 14.05 3.88
C SER A 162 -12.49 14.45 3.72
N ILE A 163 -12.04 14.48 2.45
CA ILE A 163 -10.70 14.89 2.03
C ILE A 163 -10.87 16.21 1.25
N SER A 164 -10.94 17.31 1.98
CA SER A 164 -11.23 18.64 1.41
C SER A 164 -10.00 19.33 0.81
N SER A 165 -8.80 18.90 1.16
CA SER A 165 -7.50 19.36 0.67
C SER A 165 -6.51 18.22 0.72
N ASP A 166 -5.27 18.46 0.31
CA ASP A 166 -4.23 17.44 0.20
C ASP A 166 -3.97 16.72 1.53
N VAL A 167 -3.71 15.41 1.45
CA VAL A 167 -3.35 14.54 2.58
C VAL A 167 -2.00 13.90 2.29
N THR A 168 -1.14 13.80 3.30
CA THR A 168 0.14 13.09 3.18
C THR A 168 0.13 11.83 4.04
N LEU A 169 0.42 10.68 3.44
CA LEU A 169 0.69 9.43 4.15
C LEU A 169 2.20 9.26 4.28
N SER A 170 2.75 9.45 5.49
CA SER A 170 4.19 9.46 5.73
C SER A 170 4.65 8.23 6.50
N GLY A 171 5.48 7.39 5.87
CA GLY A 171 6.02 6.18 6.48
C GLY A 171 6.98 5.45 5.55
N GLY A 172 7.64 4.42 6.06
CA GLY A 172 8.59 3.61 5.30
C GLY A 172 7.93 2.69 4.26
N PRO A 173 8.74 1.97 3.47
CA PRO A 173 8.23 1.14 2.34
C PRO A 173 7.36 -0.04 2.77
N ASN A 174 7.45 -0.47 4.02
CA ASN A 174 6.64 -1.55 4.58
C ASN A 174 5.53 -1.04 5.52
N ALA A 175 5.38 0.28 5.65
CA ALA A 175 4.35 0.89 6.48
C ALA A 175 2.96 0.60 5.91
N VAL A 176 2.00 0.36 6.79
CA VAL A 176 0.62 -0.02 6.43
C VAL A 176 -0.36 0.97 7.04
N TRP A 177 -1.33 1.39 6.25
CA TRP A 177 -2.48 2.18 6.68
C TRP A 177 -3.75 1.39 6.40
N ILE A 178 -4.62 1.29 7.40
CA ILE A 178 -5.95 0.72 7.26
C ILE A 178 -6.95 1.74 7.78
N PHE A 179 -7.86 2.17 6.91
CA PHE A 179 -8.90 3.13 7.22
C PHE A 179 -10.24 2.41 7.26
N GLN A 180 -10.86 2.34 8.44
CA GLN A 180 -12.20 1.77 8.66
C GLN A 180 -13.21 2.91 8.73
N ILE A 181 -14.08 3.00 7.73
CA ILE A 181 -15.05 4.08 7.62
C ILE A 181 -16.46 3.49 7.55
N ALA A 182 -17.27 3.75 8.59
CA ALA A 182 -18.66 3.31 8.66
C ALA A 182 -19.61 4.09 7.73
N GLY A 183 -19.15 5.21 7.20
CA GLY A 183 -19.85 6.05 6.24
C GLY A 183 -19.25 6.00 4.83
N LYS A 184 -19.37 7.10 4.12
CA LYS A 184 -18.80 7.33 2.79
C LYS A 184 -17.44 8.03 2.84
N ILE A 185 -16.71 7.98 1.72
CA ILE A 185 -15.51 8.79 1.49
C ILE A 185 -15.82 9.81 0.39
N THR A 186 -15.53 11.08 0.65
CA THR A 186 -15.66 12.15 -0.34
C THR A 186 -14.34 12.90 -0.44
N GLN A 187 -13.75 12.89 -1.63
CA GLN A 187 -12.56 13.70 -1.93
C GLN A 187 -12.97 14.90 -2.78
N ALA A 188 -12.51 16.08 -2.41
CA ALA A 188 -12.81 17.31 -3.13
C ALA A 188 -12.09 17.37 -4.49
N ASN A 189 -12.59 18.25 -5.36
CA ASN A 189 -11.95 18.51 -6.65
C ASN A 189 -10.51 19.01 -6.44
N GLY A 190 -9.57 18.45 -7.20
CA GLY A 190 -8.15 18.81 -7.16
C GLY A 190 -7.39 18.34 -5.93
N ALA A 191 -8.05 17.86 -4.88
CA ALA A 191 -7.37 17.35 -3.68
C ALA A 191 -6.55 16.08 -4.00
N LYS A 192 -5.38 15.95 -3.38
CA LYS A 192 -4.44 14.86 -3.66
C LYS A 192 -4.05 14.13 -2.38
N ILE A 193 -3.86 12.82 -2.50
CA ILE A 193 -3.16 12.04 -1.48
C ILE A 193 -1.73 11.85 -1.95
N PHE A 194 -0.77 12.18 -1.09
CA PHE A 194 0.66 12.01 -1.34
C PHE A 194 1.23 10.90 -0.46
N LEU A 195 2.19 10.16 -1.02
CA LEU A 195 2.99 9.18 -0.28
C LEU A 195 4.38 9.78 0.01
N ALA A 196 4.81 9.71 1.27
CA ALA A 196 6.10 10.24 1.71
C ALA A 196 6.90 9.19 2.51
N GLY A 197 8.22 9.36 2.62
CA GLY A 197 9.08 8.46 3.39
C GLY A 197 9.29 7.08 2.79
N GLY A 198 8.85 6.85 1.55
CA GLY A 198 8.89 5.55 0.90
C GLY A 198 7.60 4.75 1.01
N ALA A 199 6.52 5.33 1.57
CA ALA A 199 5.19 4.73 1.62
C ALA A 199 4.74 4.23 0.25
N GLN A 200 3.98 3.14 0.22
CA GLN A 200 3.56 2.49 -1.02
C GLN A 200 2.05 2.31 -1.07
N ALA A 201 1.43 2.69 -2.19
CA ALA A 201 -0.02 2.60 -2.41
C ALA A 201 -0.61 1.21 -2.15
N LYS A 202 0.15 0.15 -2.42
CA LYS A 202 -0.27 -1.24 -2.17
C LYS A 202 -0.48 -1.58 -0.69
N ASN A 203 0.07 -0.77 0.22
CA ASN A 203 -0.03 -0.94 1.67
C ASN A 203 -1.05 0.03 2.31
N VAL A 204 -1.82 0.72 1.50
CA VAL A 204 -2.84 1.68 1.95
C VAL A 204 -4.22 1.12 1.61
N PHE A 205 -5.04 0.86 2.62
CA PHE A 205 -6.34 0.20 2.50
C PHE A 205 -7.45 1.09 3.03
N TRP A 206 -8.40 1.44 2.16
CA TRP A 206 -9.56 2.27 2.47
C TRP A 206 -10.82 1.41 2.44
N GLN A 207 -11.29 0.96 3.59
CA GLN A 207 -12.56 0.26 3.72
C GLN A 207 -13.66 1.28 4.01
N ALA A 208 -14.69 1.32 3.16
CA ALA A 208 -15.85 2.19 3.32
C ALA A 208 -17.15 1.38 3.28
N PHE A 209 -18.04 1.60 4.25
CA PHE A 209 -19.38 1.02 4.22
C PHE A 209 -20.25 1.72 3.17
N GLY A 210 -20.12 3.03 3.04
CA GLY A 210 -20.81 3.84 2.05
C GLY A 210 -20.09 3.89 0.71
N ASN A 211 -20.60 4.74 -0.20
CA ASN A 211 -19.96 5.01 -1.47
C ASN A 211 -18.67 5.83 -1.30
N VAL A 212 -17.79 5.69 -2.31
CA VAL A 212 -16.59 6.50 -2.42
C VAL A 212 -16.70 7.39 -3.66
N SER A 213 -16.50 8.69 -3.45
CA SER A 213 -16.57 9.68 -4.54
C SER A 213 -15.28 10.48 -4.59
N LEU A 214 -14.57 10.38 -5.72
CA LEU A 214 -13.37 11.16 -5.99
C LEU A 214 -13.72 12.34 -6.88
N GLY A 215 -13.38 13.55 -6.41
CA GLY A 215 -13.66 14.81 -7.11
C GLY A 215 -12.88 14.96 -8.42
N SER A 216 -13.31 15.89 -9.27
CA SER A 216 -12.63 16.14 -10.56
C SER A 216 -11.16 16.49 -10.34
N THR A 217 -10.28 15.97 -11.20
CA THR A 217 -8.83 16.22 -11.19
C THR A 217 -8.13 15.87 -9.87
N SER A 218 -8.80 15.15 -8.97
CA SER A 218 -8.18 14.65 -7.74
C SER A 218 -7.20 13.50 -8.00
N HIS A 219 -6.33 13.23 -7.03
CA HIS A 219 -5.43 12.08 -7.06
C HIS A 219 -5.54 11.27 -5.79
N PHE A 220 -5.74 9.96 -5.93
CA PHE A 220 -5.92 9.04 -4.81
C PHE A 220 -4.82 7.98 -4.77
N GLU A 221 -4.41 7.59 -3.57
CA GLU A 221 -3.41 6.54 -3.35
C GLU A 221 -3.98 5.42 -2.48
N GLY A 222 -3.83 4.18 -2.94
CA GLY A 222 -4.23 3.00 -2.17
C GLY A 222 -5.41 2.22 -2.75
N ILE A 223 -5.82 1.22 -2.01
CA ILE A 223 -6.82 0.22 -2.39
C ILE A 223 -8.15 0.61 -1.75
N ILE A 224 -9.13 0.94 -2.57
CA ILE A 224 -10.48 1.27 -2.13
C ILE A 224 -11.32 0.00 -2.14
N MET A 225 -11.89 -0.34 -0.99
CA MET A 225 -12.85 -1.43 -0.79
C MET A 225 -14.17 -0.84 -0.31
N SER A 226 -15.13 -0.69 -1.21
CA SER A 226 -16.45 -0.14 -0.88
C SER A 226 -17.52 -1.24 -0.79
N LYS A 227 -18.37 -1.16 0.23
CA LYS A 227 -19.57 -2.01 0.34
C LYS A 227 -20.59 -1.68 -0.73
N THR A 228 -20.54 -0.47 -1.28
CA THR A 228 -21.45 0.02 -2.32
C THR A 228 -20.65 0.37 -3.58
N SER A 229 -20.80 1.58 -4.09
CA SER A 229 -20.22 2.04 -5.35
C SER A 229 -18.96 2.90 -5.14
N ILE A 230 -18.17 2.99 -6.20
CA ILE A 230 -17.04 3.91 -6.30
C ILE A 230 -17.25 4.74 -7.56
N SER A 231 -17.19 6.07 -7.45
CA SER A 231 -17.33 7.00 -8.56
C SER A 231 -16.14 7.95 -8.64
N LEU A 232 -15.59 8.10 -9.82
CA LEU A 232 -14.52 9.02 -10.14
C LEU A 232 -15.06 10.11 -11.08
N ALA A 233 -15.02 11.37 -10.64
CA ALA A 233 -15.39 12.50 -11.49
C ALA A 233 -14.30 12.78 -12.53
N THR A 234 -14.62 13.65 -13.49
CA THR A 234 -13.78 13.94 -14.67
C THR A 234 -12.33 14.21 -14.32
N GLY A 235 -11.42 13.44 -14.91
CA GLY A 235 -9.99 13.61 -14.79
C GLY A 235 -9.40 13.19 -13.44
N ALA A 236 -10.17 12.63 -12.54
CA ALA A 236 -9.63 12.04 -11.32
C ALA A 236 -8.71 10.85 -11.63
N SER A 237 -7.71 10.63 -10.81
CA SER A 237 -6.74 9.56 -11.00
C SER A 237 -6.51 8.78 -9.69
N ILE A 238 -6.12 7.52 -9.84
CA ILE A 238 -5.75 6.67 -8.71
C ILE A 238 -4.56 5.78 -9.05
N ASN A 239 -3.60 5.73 -8.14
CA ASN A 239 -2.61 4.66 -8.06
C ASN A 239 -3.09 3.69 -6.98
N GLY A 240 -3.82 2.65 -7.38
CA GLY A 240 -4.53 1.80 -6.43
C GLY A 240 -5.42 0.78 -7.12
N ARG A 241 -6.46 0.36 -6.39
CA ARG A 241 -7.48 -0.56 -6.88
C ARG A 241 -8.86 -0.08 -6.49
N LEU A 242 -9.85 -0.33 -7.35
CA LEU A 242 -11.25 -0.02 -7.13
C LEU A 242 -12.02 -1.33 -6.96
N LEU A 243 -12.29 -1.72 -5.72
CA LEU A 243 -12.97 -2.96 -5.37
C LEU A 243 -14.36 -2.62 -4.80
N ALA A 244 -15.39 -2.69 -5.64
CA ALA A 244 -16.74 -2.27 -5.30
C ALA A 244 -17.71 -3.45 -5.21
N GLN A 245 -18.48 -3.52 -4.12
CA GLN A 245 -19.53 -4.56 -4.04
C GLN A 245 -20.81 -4.21 -4.82
N THR A 246 -20.87 -3.03 -5.44
CA THR A 246 -21.87 -2.71 -6.48
C THR A 246 -21.16 -2.27 -7.76
N ALA A 247 -21.10 -1.01 -8.11
CA ALA A 247 -20.60 -0.53 -9.39
C ALA A 247 -19.39 0.40 -9.27
N VAL A 248 -18.62 0.51 -10.34
CA VAL A 248 -17.56 1.52 -10.52
C VAL A 248 -17.92 2.39 -11.73
N THR A 249 -17.93 3.71 -11.52
CA THR A 249 -18.24 4.70 -12.57
C THR A 249 -17.06 5.62 -12.78
N LEU A 250 -16.66 5.78 -14.04
CA LEU A 250 -15.48 6.55 -14.44
C LEU A 250 -15.87 7.66 -15.45
N GLN A 251 -15.10 8.76 -15.43
CA GLN A 251 -15.23 9.91 -16.33
C GLN A 251 -13.85 10.43 -16.74
N ALA A 252 -13.29 9.96 -17.85
CA ALA A 252 -11.96 10.34 -18.33
C ALA A 252 -10.87 10.18 -17.26
N ASN A 253 -10.86 9.04 -16.58
CA ASN A 253 -9.98 8.79 -15.44
C ASN A 253 -8.72 8.00 -15.81
N THR A 254 -7.69 8.12 -14.98
CA THR A 254 -6.52 7.25 -15.01
C THR A 254 -6.53 6.36 -13.78
N VAL A 255 -6.60 5.04 -14.00
CA VAL A 255 -6.56 4.03 -12.93
C VAL A 255 -5.35 3.14 -13.17
N THR A 256 -4.39 3.17 -12.24
CA THR A 256 -3.15 2.38 -12.35
C THR A 256 -3.06 1.45 -11.15
N ALA A 257 -2.88 0.14 -11.40
CA ALA A 257 -2.59 -0.79 -10.32
C ALA A 257 -1.31 -0.38 -9.60
N PRO A 258 -1.27 -0.44 -8.25
CA PRO A 258 -0.03 -0.19 -7.54
C PRO A 258 1.05 -1.10 -8.08
N ALA A 259 2.25 -0.55 -8.28
CA ALA A 259 3.37 -1.38 -8.71
C ALA A 259 3.45 -2.60 -7.80
N ALA A 260 3.33 -3.79 -8.37
CA ALA A 260 3.71 -4.98 -7.63
C ALA A 260 5.16 -4.73 -7.20
N VAL A 261 5.44 -4.66 -5.89
CA VAL A 261 6.83 -4.97 -5.54
C VAL A 261 7.05 -6.33 -6.14
N ALA A 262 8.04 -6.44 -6.99
CA ALA A 262 8.58 -7.76 -7.27
C ALA A 262 8.73 -8.41 -5.90
N ALA A 263 7.91 -9.43 -5.63
CA ALA A 263 7.88 -10.11 -4.34
C ALA A 263 9.35 -10.35 -4.01
N ALA A 264 9.79 -9.95 -2.80
CA ALA A 264 11.20 -9.96 -2.48
C ALA A 264 11.70 -11.38 -2.75
N ALA A 265 12.21 -11.56 -3.95
CA ALA A 265 12.66 -12.87 -4.39
C ALA A 265 13.92 -13.15 -3.58
N THR A 266 13.88 -14.19 -2.78
CA THR A 266 15.00 -14.60 -1.95
C THR A 266 15.64 -15.83 -2.59
N LEU A 267 16.94 -15.80 -2.75
CA LEU A 267 17.69 -17.00 -3.14
C LEU A 267 17.85 -17.89 -1.92
N VAL A 268 17.40 -19.12 -2.03
CA VAL A 268 17.61 -20.12 -0.99
C VAL A 268 18.58 -21.20 -1.52
N SER A 269 19.44 -21.72 -0.67
CA SER A 269 20.44 -22.73 -1.03
C SER A 269 20.38 -23.93 -0.11
N ALA A 270 20.82 -25.07 -0.62
CA ALA A 270 20.98 -26.32 0.12
C ALA A 270 22.18 -27.11 -0.40
N ALA A 271 22.78 -27.92 0.48
CA ALA A 271 23.86 -28.85 0.09
C ALA A 271 23.34 -30.08 -0.66
N LYS A 272 22.04 -30.37 -0.60
CA LYS A 272 21.37 -31.48 -1.30
C LYS A 272 20.17 -30.96 -2.09
N VAL A 273 19.86 -31.59 -3.24
CA VAL A 273 18.72 -31.20 -4.08
C VAL A 273 17.37 -31.33 -3.36
N THR A 274 17.27 -32.24 -2.39
CA THR A 274 16.07 -32.44 -1.56
C THR A 274 15.93 -31.41 -0.43
N GLY A 275 16.94 -30.56 -0.18
CA GLY A 275 16.98 -29.59 0.91
C GLY A 275 17.52 -30.18 2.22
N PRO A 276 17.32 -29.52 3.37
CA PRO A 276 16.51 -28.30 3.54
C PRO A 276 17.13 -27.08 2.86
N TYR A 277 16.27 -26.19 2.34
CA TYR A 277 16.67 -24.94 1.71
C TYR A 277 16.57 -23.79 2.71
N VAL A 278 17.65 -23.07 2.91
CA VAL A 278 17.77 -21.89 3.78
C VAL A 278 18.17 -20.67 2.96
N ASP A 279 17.98 -19.47 3.50
CA ASP A 279 18.37 -18.25 2.81
C ASP A 279 19.87 -18.27 2.49
N ALA A 280 20.22 -17.97 1.25
CA ALA A 280 21.62 -18.00 0.81
C ALA A 280 22.39 -16.83 1.46
N ILE A 281 23.46 -17.15 2.16
CA ILE A 281 24.25 -16.15 2.91
C ILE A 281 24.98 -15.23 1.92
N GLY A 282 24.94 -13.91 2.19
CA GLY A 282 25.62 -12.90 1.37
C GLY A 282 24.96 -12.64 0.03
N GLN A 283 23.69 -13.04 -0.15
CA GLN A 283 22.96 -12.77 -1.37
C GLN A 283 22.66 -11.27 -1.56
N SER A 284 22.68 -10.84 -2.80
CA SER A 284 22.15 -9.54 -3.22
C SER A 284 21.16 -9.74 -4.37
N VAL A 285 20.10 -8.93 -4.39
CA VAL A 285 19.05 -8.98 -5.41
C VAL A 285 18.99 -7.66 -6.14
N ASN A 286 19.14 -7.71 -7.46
CA ASN A 286 18.92 -6.56 -8.32
C ASN A 286 17.62 -6.77 -9.11
N LEU A 287 16.58 -6.05 -8.70
CA LEU A 287 15.25 -6.17 -9.30
C LEU A 287 15.18 -5.58 -10.71
N ALA A 288 15.97 -4.53 -10.99
CA ALA A 288 15.98 -3.87 -12.30
C ALA A 288 16.56 -4.80 -13.40
N THR A 289 17.62 -5.54 -13.07
CA THR A 289 18.25 -6.50 -13.98
C THR A 289 17.71 -7.91 -13.84
N LYS A 290 16.82 -8.14 -12.87
CA LYS A 290 16.28 -9.47 -12.50
C LYS A 290 17.41 -10.48 -12.24
N THR A 291 18.37 -10.08 -11.42
CA THR A 291 19.53 -10.90 -11.06
C THR A 291 19.66 -11.07 -9.56
N MET A 292 20.08 -12.25 -9.14
CA MET A 292 20.50 -12.56 -7.77
C MET A 292 21.96 -12.97 -7.81
N THR A 293 22.75 -12.46 -6.87
CA THR A 293 24.16 -12.77 -6.76
C THR A 293 24.45 -13.31 -5.36
N VAL A 294 25.23 -14.37 -5.29
CA VAL A 294 25.66 -14.97 -4.02
C VAL A 294 27.13 -15.36 -4.14
N PRO A 295 27.95 -15.20 -3.07
CA PRO A 295 29.32 -15.68 -3.05
C PRO A 295 29.39 -17.19 -3.37
N LYS A 296 30.34 -17.58 -4.22
CA LYS A 296 30.58 -19.00 -4.52
C LYS A 296 31.08 -19.71 -3.27
N SER A 297 30.39 -20.76 -2.85
CA SER A 297 30.85 -21.66 -1.80
C SER A 297 31.84 -22.72 -2.34
N GLY A 298 32.66 -23.30 -1.47
CA GLY A 298 33.64 -24.32 -1.85
C GLY A 298 33.06 -25.70 -2.17
N GLY A 299 31.75 -25.91 -2.01
CA GLY A 299 31.08 -27.19 -2.22
C GLY A 299 29.97 -27.11 -3.27
N VAL A 300 29.34 -28.25 -3.55
CA VAL A 300 28.14 -28.31 -4.40
C VAL A 300 26.98 -27.64 -3.68
N GLN A 301 26.33 -26.69 -4.36
CA GLN A 301 25.15 -25.99 -3.85
C GLN A 301 24.01 -26.07 -4.85
N PHE A 302 22.82 -26.30 -4.33
CA PHE A 302 21.56 -26.24 -5.07
C PHE A 302 20.84 -24.96 -4.70
N TYR A 303 20.31 -24.25 -5.70
CA TYR A 303 19.66 -22.96 -5.52
C TYR A 303 18.21 -23.02 -5.96
N ARG A 304 17.34 -22.37 -5.19
CA ARG A 304 15.95 -22.11 -5.56
C ARG A 304 15.62 -20.63 -5.30
N ILE A 305 14.66 -20.10 -6.04
CA ILE A 305 14.11 -18.78 -5.77
C ILE A 305 12.83 -18.97 -4.96
N ARG A 306 12.78 -18.39 -3.79
CA ARG A 306 11.56 -18.28 -2.98
C ARG A 306 10.96 -16.90 -3.24
N SER A 307 9.75 -16.84 -3.80
CA SER A 307 9.03 -15.61 -4.11
C SER A 307 7.53 -15.83 -3.95
N GLY A 308 6.77 -14.75 -3.77
CA GLY A 308 5.30 -14.79 -3.72
C GLY A 308 4.65 -15.05 -5.09
N THR A 309 5.43 -14.95 -6.19
CA THR A 309 5.01 -15.26 -7.56
C THR A 309 5.94 -16.30 -8.16
N ALA A 310 5.44 -17.12 -9.08
CA ALA A 310 6.29 -18.06 -9.79
C ALA A 310 7.33 -17.32 -10.62
N LEU A 311 8.62 -17.59 -10.37
CA LEU A 311 9.75 -17.08 -11.14
C LEU A 311 10.51 -18.23 -11.76
N THR A 312 10.99 -18.02 -12.98
CA THR A 312 11.76 -19.02 -13.72
C THR A 312 13.22 -18.58 -13.79
N ILE A 313 14.14 -19.48 -13.38
CA ILE A 313 15.57 -19.24 -13.57
C ILE A 313 15.88 -19.40 -15.06
N THR A 314 16.38 -18.33 -15.67
CA THR A 314 16.71 -18.32 -17.10
C THR A 314 18.19 -18.55 -17.37
N ARG A 315 19.05 -18.23 -16.39
CA ARG A 315 20.50 -18.38 -16.55
C ARG A 315 21.20 -18.45 -15.19
N ILE A 316 22.23 -19.28 -15.08
CA ILE A 316 23.17 -19.31 -13.97
C ILE A 316 24.58 -19.13 -14.53
N THR A 317 25.36 -18.19 -14.00
CA THR A 317 26.74 -17.94 -14.39
C THR A 317 27.62 -17.78 -13.15
N ILE A 318 28.91 -18.04 -13.30
CA ILE A 318 29.92 -17.74 -12.27
C ILE A 318 30.75 -16.56 -12.78
N SER A 319 30.82 -15.48 -12.01
CA SER A 319 31.56 -14.28 -12.37
C SER A 319 32.15 -13.63 -11.10
N GLY A 320 33.43 -13.27 -11.13
CA GLY A 320 34.12 -12.56 -10.03
C GLY A 320 34.04 -13.26 -8.67
N GLY A 321 34.05 -14.60 -8.62
CA GLY A 321 33.90 -15.35 -7.37
C GLY A 321 32.47 -15.45 -6.86
N ASN A 322 31.48 -15.05 -7.66
CA ASN A 322 30.07 -15.12 -7.32
C ASN A 322 29.31 -16.03 -8.28
N VAL A 323 28.22 -16.63 -7.79
CA VAL A 323 27.17 -17.25 -8.61
C VAL A 323 26.14 -16.16 -8.91
N VAL A 324 25.89 -15.91 -10.19
CA VAL A 324 24.90 -14.92 -10.68
C VAL A 324 23.76 -15.68 -11.33
N ILE A 325 22.56 -15.50 -10.81
CA ILE A 325 21.33 -16.17 -11.27
C ILE A 325 20.43 -15.13 -11.89
N LYS A 326 20.10 -15.28 -13.18
CA LYS A 326 19.13 -14.46 -13.88
C LYS A 326 17.77 -15.16 -13.87
N TYR A 327 16.69 -14.41 -13.64
CA TYR A 327 15.32 -14.93 -13.57
C TYR A 327 14.34 -14.02 -14.34
N GLN A 328 13.15 -14.54 -14.59
CA GLN A 328 12.02 -13.81 -15.22
C GLN A 328 10.70 -14.15 -14.53
#